data_66d6632b88b3b1a40a48ceec429be2e7
#
_entry.id   66d6632b88b3b1a40a48ceec429be2e7
#
_cell.length_a   1.000
_cell.length_b   1.000
_cell.length_c   1.000
_cell.angle_alpha   90.00
_cell.angle_beta   90.00
_cell.angle_gamma   90.00
#
_symmetry.space_group_name_H-M   'P 1'
#
loop_
_entity.id
_entity.type
_entity.pdbx_description
1 polymer ?
#
loop_
_entity_poly.entity_id
_entity_poly.type
_entity_poly.pdbx_seq_one_letter_code
_entity_poly.pdbx_strand_id
1 'polypeptide(L)'
;KLLQKYRRNVGDERVKRIAEETPAKISAIAACDHVPRKKEEYIPVYVSCESEEASEVLCQKDGIQGIYLPYALIEKHLQTGLDNGKEMYLSLPHITRENPPEGYMEQVKKWLEAGLSGFLVRNLESYSALAQMGLADKCVLDHSLYTWNDEAIRFWKDQGILRNTVPLELNEKELRHRENAGSEMIVYGRLPLMHSAQCVRKNTFGCNGQEERLVLKDRYDKEFPVVCYCRPWKMGNTKAAESCYNIIYNSLPYGLLKEADRVKELGVSSVRLAFTIESREETERIVEDFVAAYHGSQVSHEYEFTKGHFKRGAE
;
A
#
# COMPACT_ATOMS: atom_id res chain seq x y z
N LYS A 1 -23.04 19.94 -30.44
CA LYS A 1 -24.33 19.30 -30.10
C LYS A 1 -24.51 17.95 -30.82
N LEU A 2 -24.29 17.80 -32.14
CA LEU A 2 -24.41 16.54 -32.91
C LEU A 2 -23.45 15.44 -32.41
N LEU A 3 -22.19 15.79 -32.15
CA LEU A 3 -21.18 14.85 -31.65
C LEU A 3 -21.48 14.33 -30.23
N GLN A 4 -22.04 15.17 -29.35
CA GLN A 4 -22.48 14.78 -28.02
C GLN A 4 -23.70 13.84 -28.06
N LYS A 5 -24.63 14.11 -28.97
CA LYS A 5 -25.81 13.23 -29.21
C LYS A 5 -25.38 11.86 -29.74
N TYR A 6 -24.41 11.83 -30.67
CA TYR A 6 -23.84 10.60 -31.21
C TYR A 6 -23.13 9.78 -30.13
N ARG A 7 -22.29 10.42 -29.31
CA ARG A 7 -21.59 9.74 -28.20
C ARG A 7 -22.55 9.17 -27.15
N ARG A 8 -23.65 9.84 -26.84
CA ARG A 8 -24.70 9.33 -25.96
C ARG A 8 -25.38 8.10 -26.57
N ASN A 9 -25.83 8.17 -27.80
CA ASN A 9 -26.52 7.04 -28.45
C ASN A 9 -25.63 5.80 -28.53
N VAL A 10 -24.35 5.93 -28.87
CA VAL A 10 -23.39 4.81 -28.90
C VAL A 10 -23.15 4.23 -27.49
N GLY A 11 -23.11 5.08 -26.47
CA GLY A 11 -23.01 4.65 -25.07
C GLY A 11 -24.23 3.86 -24.63
N ASP A 12 -25.42 4.37 -24.91
CA ASP A 12 -26.70 3.75 -24.55
C ASP A 12 -26.94 2.40 -25.27
N GLU A 13 -26.58 2.30 -26.56
CA GLU A 13 -26.62 1.04 -27.30
C GLU A 13 -25.63 0.00 -26.77
N ARG A 14 -24.43 0.44 -26.41
CA ARG A 14 -23.42 -0.45 -25.80
C ARG A 14 -23.87 -0.98 -24.45
N VAL A 15 -24.45 -0.14 -23.59
CA VAL A 15 -24.99 -0.53 -22.28
C VAL A 15 -26.16 -1.51 -22.47
N LYS A 16 -27.08 -1.27 -23.42
CA LYS A 16 -28.17 -2.19 -23.73
C LYS A 16 -27.66 -3.55 -24.19
N ARG A 17 -26.72 -3.59 -25.12
CA ARG A 17 -26.13 -4.85 -25.62
C ARG A 17 -25.44 -5.63 -24.49
N ILE A 18 -24.67 -4.95 -23.61
CA ILE A 18 -24.04 -5.59 -22.46
C ILE A 18 -25.11 -6.15 -21.51
N ALA A 19 -26.20 -5.43 -21.26
CA ALA A 19 -27.29 -5.87 -20.41
C ALA A 19 -28.06 -7.09 -21.03
N GLU A 20 -28.16 -7.16 -22.33
CA GLU A 20 -28.81 -8.29 -23.05
C GLU A 20 -27.90 -9.53 -23.11
N GLU A 21 -26.59 -9.35 -23.31
CA GLU A 21 -25.62 -10.45 -23.47
C GLU A 21 -25.15 -11.06 -22.14
N THR A 22 -25.35 -10.38 -20.97
CA THR A 22 -24.74 -10.75 -19.69
C THR A 22 -25.70 -11.18 -18.55
N PRO A 23 -27.02 -11.40 -18.74
CA PRO A 23 -27.90 -11.66 -17.58
C PRO A 23 -27.54 -12.92 -16.79
N ALA A 24 -27.05 -13.97 -17.45
CA ALA A 24 -26.68 -15.23 -16.82
C ALA A 24 -25.34 -15.16 -16.05
N LYS A 25 -24.40 -14.32 -16.49
CA LYS A 25 -23.11 -14.12 -15.80
C LYS A 25 -23.26 -13.23 -14.58
N ILE A 26 -24.11 -12.21 -14.64
CA ILE A 26 -24.39 -11.31 -13.52
C ILE A 26 -25.11 -12.04 -12.39
N SER A 27 -26.07 -12.92 -12.70
CA SER A 27 -26.76 -13.72 -11.67
C SER A 27 -25.85 -14.76 -11.00
N ALA A 28 -24.85 -15.31 -11.71
CA ALA A 28 -23.86 -16.21 -11.13
C ALA A 28 -22.86 -15.48 -10.20
N ILE A 29 -22.55 -14.23 -10.51
CA ILE A 29 -21.68 -13.37 -9.69
C ILE A 29 -22.45 -12.84 -8.46
N ALA A 30 -23.73 -12.53 -8.58
CA ALA A 30 -24.58 -12.08 -7.48
C ALA A 30 -24.93 -13.17 -6.47
N ALA A 31 -24.70 -14.44 -6.79
CA ALA A 31 -24.94 -15.59 -5.91
C ALA A 31 -23.76 -15.92 -4.97
N CYS A 32 -22.72 -15.09 -4.89
CA CYS A 32 -21.77 -15.19 -3.79
C CYS A 32 -22.46 -14.75 -2.50
N ASP A 33 -23.01 -15.71 -1.77
CA ASP A 33 -23.53 -15.50 -0.42
C ASP A 33 -22.43 -14.90 0.45
N HIS A 34 -22.57 -13.62 0.76
CA HIS A 34 -21.73 -12.98 1.76
C HIS A 34 -22.05 -13.60 3.12
N VAL A 35 -21.23 -14.54 3.53
CA VAL A 35 -21.31 -15.11 4.87
C VAL A 35 -21.23 -13.96 5.88
N PRO A 36 -22.17 -13.85 6.84
CA PRO A 36 -22.11 -12.82 7.87
C PRO A 36 -20.76 -12.92 8.60
N ARG A 37 -19.97 -11.87 8.51
CA ARG A 37 -18.62 -11.86 9.09
C ARG A 37 -18.73 -11.66 10.60
N LYS A 38 -18.05 -12.52 11.35
CA LYS A 38 -17.93 -12.36 12.79
C LYS A 38 -17.04 -11.16 13.06
N LYS A 39 -17.49 -10.21 13.89
CA LYS A 39 -16.67 -9.07 14.33
C LYS A 39 -15.46 -9.63 15.08
N GLU A 40 -14.28 -9.40 14.56
CA GLU A 40 -13.03 -9.73 15.23
C GLU A 40 -12.74 -8.67 16.30
N GLU A 41 -12.50 -9.08 17.54
CA GLU A 41 -12.13 -8.15 18.61
C GLU A 41 -10.72 -7.60 18.41
N TYR A 42 -9.85 -8.42 17.83
CA TYR A 42 -8.44 -8.13 17.58
C TYR A 42 -8.13 -8.24 16.09
N ILE A 43 -7.49 -7.24 15.52
CA ILE A 43 -6.95 -7.27 14.15
C ILE A 43 -5.44 -7.02 14.22
N PRO A 44 -4.60 -7.89 13.61
CA PRO A 44 -3.16 -7.69 13.54
C PRO A 44 -2.80 -6.35 12.87
N VAL A 45 -1.89 -5.61 13.49
CA VAL A 45 -1.39 -4.33 12.96
C VAL A 45 -0.03 -4.57 12.31
N TYR A 46 0.06 -4.21 11.03
CA TYR A 46 1.30 -4.16 10.27
C TYR A 46 1.72 -2.71 10.06
N VAL A 47 3.00 -2.49 9.79
CA VAL A 47 3.52 -1.16 9.47
C VAL A 47 4.38 -1.21 8.21
N SER A 48 4.32 -0.18 7.38
CA SER A 48 5.32 0.07 6.34
C SER A 48 6.04 1.37 6.65
N CYS A 49 7.36 1.41 6.46
CA CYS A 49 8.18 2.54 6.83
C CYS A 49 9.25 2.82 5.78
N GLU A 50 9.40 4.09 5.42
CA GLU A 50 10.40 4.59 4.47
C GLU A 50 11.53 5.40 5.18
N SER A 51 11.44 5.59 6.51
CA SER A 51 12.39 6.37 7.31
C SER A 51 13.24 5.47 8.20
N GLU A 52 14.57 5.74 8.26
CA GLU A 52 15.48 4.98 9.11
C GLU A 52 15.16 5.16 10.60
N GLU A 53 14.94 6.41 11.03
CA GLU A 53 14.64 6.75 12.43
C GLU A 53 13.35 6.09 12.93
N ALA A 54 12.32 6.07 12.07
CA ALA A 54 11.06 5.43 12.41
C ALA A 54 11.17 3.90 12.39
N SER A 55 11.94 3.30 11.45
CA SER A 55 12.10 1.85 11.37
C SER A 55 12.79 1.24 12.58
N GLU A 56 13.75 1.95 13.17
CA GLU A 56 14.43 1.51 14.40
C GLU A 56 13.44 1.34 15.57
N VAL A 57 12.56 2.32 15.75
CA VAL A 57 11.50 2.28 16.77
C VAL A 57 10.50 1.16 16.50
N LEU A 58 10.01 1.09 15.26
CA LEU A 58 8.97 0.15 14.88
C LEU A 58 9.40 -1.31 15.04
N CYS A 59 10.66 -1.63 14.79
CA CYS A 59 11.21 -2.98 14.99
C CYS A 59 11.18 -3.46 16.46
N GLN A 60 11.13 -2.54 17.40
CA GLN A 60 11.13 -2.83 18.84
C GLN A 60 9.74 -2.64 19.49
N LYS A 61 8.79 -2.00 18.79
CA LYS A 61 7.48 -1.61 19.36
C LYS A 61 6.56 -2.79 19.50
N ASP A 62 5.96 -2.95 20.68
CA ASP A 62 4.93 -3.96 20.93
C ASP A 62 3.62 -3.67 20.17
N GLY A 63 2.82 -4.72 19.96
CA GLY A 63 1.52 -4.62 19.28
C GLY A 63 1.59 -4.58 17.76
N ILE A 64 2.79 -4.57 17.16
CA ILE A 64 3.02 -4.70 15.72
C ILE A 64 3.29 -6.17 15.39
N GLN A 65 2.54 -6.72 14.45
CA GLN A 65 2.69 -8.10 13.96
C GLN A 65 3.82 -8.21 12.93
N GLY A 66 3.89 -7.27 12.00
CA GLY A 66 4.88 -7.32 10.93
C GLY A 66 5.23 -5.97 10.35
N ILE A 67 6.37 -5.92 9.64
CA ILE A 67 6.97 -4.70 9.15
C ILE A 67 7.41 -4.86 7.70
N TYR A 68 7.03 -3.91 6.85
CA TYR A 68 7.46 -3.77 5.46
C TYR A 68 8.52 -2.69 5.37
N LEU A 69 9.74 -3.04 4.97
CA LEU A 69 10.86 -2.11 4.84
C LEU A 69 11.47 -2.15 3.43
N PRO A 70 11.90 -1.02 2.86
CA PRO A 70 12.66 -0.99 1.63
C PRO A 70 14.05 -1.61 1.81
N TYR A 71 14.71 -1.92 0.69
CA TYR A 71 15.99 -2.64 0.64
C TYR A 71 17.03 -2.13 1.66
N ALA A 72 17.28 -0.83 1.69
CA ALA A 72 18.30 -0.26 2.57
C ALA A 72 17.98 -0.38 4.06
N LEU A 73 16.72 -0.44 4.42
CA LEU A 73 16.27 -0.55 5.82
C LEU A 73 16.15 -2.02 6.24
N ILE A 74 15.71 -2.90 5.34
CA ILE A 74 15.63 -4.34 5.64
C ILE A 74 17.02 -4.90 5.94
N GLU A 75 18.05 -4.48 5.21
CA GLU A 75 19.43 -4.89 5.46
C GLU A 75 19.90 -4.56 6.88
N LYS A 76 19.48 -3.40 7.41
CA LYS A 76 19.87 -2.93 8.73
C LYS A 76 19.05 -3.54 9.87
N HIS A 77 17.76 -3.76 9.64
CA HIS A 77 16.78 -4.03 10.70
C HIS A 77 16.16 -5.42 10.69
N LEU A 78 16.49 -6.27 9.69
CA LEU A 78 15.91 -7.60 9.57
C LEU A 78 16.07 -8.41 10.86
N GLN A 79 17.30 -8.53 11.35
CA GLN A 79 17.59 -9.32 12.55
C GLN A 79 16.90 -8.73 13.79
N THR A 80 16.95 -7.40 13.96
CA THR A 80 16.28 -6.74 15.08
C THR A 80 14.78 -7.00 15.09
N GLY A 81 14.13 -6.92 13.93
CA GLY A 81 12.70 -7.22 13.83
C GLY A 81 12.39 -8.69 14.15
N LEU A 82 13.16 -9.62 13.62
CA LEU A 82 13.00 -11.07 13.89
C LEU A 82 13.20 -11.41 15.37
N ASP A 83 14.22 -10.84 16.02
CA ASP A 83 14.51 -11.04 17.44
C ASP A 83 13.37 -10.52 18.34
N ASN A 84 12.62 -9.51 17.87
CA ASN A 84 11.42 -9.00 18.53
C ASN A 84 10.12 -9.69 18.04
N GLY A 85 10.21 -10.83 17.37
CA GLY A 85 9.08 -11.65 16.96
C GLY A 85 8.22 -11.05 15.84
N LYS A 86 8.76 -10.13 15.03
CA LYS A 86 8.05 -9.50 13.92
C LYS A 86 8.16 -10.33 12.64
N GLU A 87 7.09 -10.35 11.86
CA GLU A 87 7.16 -10.77 10.47
C GLU A 87 7.84 -9.65 9.65
N MET A 88 8.93 -9.97 8.95
CA MET A 88 9.71 -8.98 8.21
C MET A 88 9.51 -9.15 6.70
N TYR A 89 9.14 -8.07 6.02
CA TYR A 89 8.84 -8.08 4.59
C TYR A 89 9.69 -7.04 3.86
N LEU A 90 10.22 -7.41 2.69
CA LEU A 90 10.89 -6.48 1.78
C LEU A 90 9.86 -5.72 0.95
N SER A 91 9.77 -4.39 1.13
CA SER A 91 9.01 -3.51 0.24
C SER A 91 9.76 -3.28 -1.06
N LEU A 92 9.17 -3.69 -2.19
CA LEU A 92 9.74 -3.43 -3.50
C LEU A 92 9.43 -2.00 -3.97
N PRO A 93 10.23 -1.41 -4.87
CA PRO A 93 10.00 -0.06 -5.37
C PRO A 93 8.62 0.12 -6.00
N HIS A 94 8.06 1.32 -5.91
CA HIS A 94 6.79 1.65 -6.58
C HIS A 94 6.91 1.61 -8.11
N ILE A 95 8.06 2.03 -8.62
CA ILE A 95 8.38 2.04 -10.06
C ILE A 95 9.68 1.28 -10.26
N THR A 96 9.64 0.25 -11.11
CA THR A 96 10.81 -0.52 -11.56
C THR A 96 11.13 -0.10 -12.97
N ARG A 97 12.24 0.60 -13.19
CA ARG A 97 12.67 1.10 -14.51
C ARG A 97 13.90 0.39 -15.04
N GLU A 98 14.59 -0.30 -14.18
CA GLU A 98 15.83 -1.03 -14.48
C GLU A 98 15.79 -2.38 -13.77
N ASN A 99 16.57 -3.31 -14.27
CA ASN A 99 16.80 -4.58 -13.60
C ASN A 99 17.43 -4.34 -12.22
N PRO A 100 17.14 -5.20 -11.23
CA PRO A 100 17.84 -5.18 -9.97
C PRO A 100 19.36 -5.25 -10.20
N PRO A 101 20.17 -4.60 -9.33
CA PRO A 101 21.61 -4.68 -9.42
C PRO A 101 22.13 -6.11 -9.30
N GLU A 102 23.33 -6.35 -9.84
CA GLU A 102 24.03 -7.62 -9.66
C GLU A 102 24.18 -7.96 -8.17
N GLY A 103 23.98 -9.22 -7.81
CA GLY A 103 24.01 -9.68 -6.41
C GLY A 103 22.73 -9.44 -5.62
N TYR A 104 21.74 -8.73 -6.19
CA TYR A 104 20.47 -8.48 -5.50
C TYR A 104 19.75 -9.80 -5.15
N MET A 105 19.72 -10.73 -6.09
CA MET A 105 19.01 -11.99 -5.92
C MET A 105 19.67 -12.92 -4.90
N GLU A 106 20.98 -12.91 -4.85
CA GLU A 106 21.78 -13.62 -3.83
C GLU A 106 21.52 -13.03 -2.44
N GLN A 107 21.42 -11.73 -2.35
CA GLN A 107 21.09 -11.05 -1.09
C GLN A 107 19.67 -11.36 -0.62
N VAL A 108 18.70 -11.36 -1.53
CA VAL A 108 17.31 -11.75 -1.23
C VAL A 108 17.22 -13.19 -0.72
N LYS A 109 17.95 -14.13 -1.34
CA LYS A 109 18.02 -15.52 -0.86
C LYS A 109 18.58 -15.61 0.56
N LYS A 110 19.66 -14.89 0.87
CA LYS A 110 20.22 -14.84 2.23
C LYS A 110 19.21 -14.32 3.25
N TRP A 111 18.44 -13.31 2.90
CA TRP A 111 17.40 -12.78 3.80
C TRP A 111 16.24 -13.77 4.00
N LEU A 112 15.84 -14.50 2.95
CA LEU A 112 14.85 -15.56 3.06
C LEU A 112 15.34 -16.70 3.98
N GLU A 113 16.60 -17.09 3.86
CA GLU A 113 17.24 -18.08 4.75
C GLU A 113 17.36 -17.57 6.18
N ALA A 114 17.55 -16.25 6.37
CA ALA A 114 17.57 -15.61 7.70
C ALA A 114 16.17 -15.43 8.31
N GLY A 115 15.08 -15.64 7.58
CA GLY A 115 13.72 -15.57 8.11
C GLY A 115 12.86 -14.44 7.52
N LEU A 116 13.26 -13.79 6.41
CA LEU A 116 12.41 -12.84 5.71
C LEU A 116 11.07 -13.51 5.33
N SER A 117 9.97 -12.92 5.74
CA SER A 117 8.62 -13.51 5.58
C SER A 117 8.09 -13.41 4.15
N GLY A 118 8.46 -12.36 3.41
CA GLY A 118 8.01 -12.18 2.02
C GLY A 118 8.24 -10.77 1.47
N PHE A 119 7.43 -10.39 0.50
CA PHE A 119 7.62 -9.20 -0.32
C PHE A 119 6.32 -8.39 -0.44
N LEU A 120 6.39 -7.07 -0.24
CA LEU A 120 5.32 -6.15 -0.62
C LEU A 120 5.53 -5.74 -2.08
N VAL A 121 4.63 -6.19 -2.94
CA VAL A 121 4.73 -6.02 -4.41
C VAL A 121 3.82 -4.89 -4.85
N ARG A 122 4.39 -3.92 -5.56
CA ARG A 122 3.72 -2.66 -5.94
C ARG A 122 3.51 -2.49 -7.44
N ASN A 123 4.10 -3.37 -8.28
CA ASN A 123 3.98 -3.35 -9.74
C ASN A 123 4.13 -4.75 -10.34
N LEU A 124 3.71 -4.91 -11.60
CA LEU A 124 3.70 -6.20 -12.29
C LEU A 124 5.10 -6.71 -12.64
N GLU A 125 6.07 -5.84 -12.87
CA GLU A 125 7.46 -6.20 -13.16
C GLU A 125 8.08 -6.91 -11.96
N SER A 126 7.90 -6.34 -10.77
CA SER A 126 8.39 -6.94 -9.52
C SER A 126 7.71 -8.27 -9.23
N TYR A 127 6.39 -8.37 -9.47
CA TYR A 127 5.67 -9.63 -9.36
C TYR A 127 6.24 -10.68 -10.33
N SER A 128 6.38 -10.32 -11.61
CA SER A 128 6.88 -11.24 -12.63
C SER A 128 8.26 -11.79 -12.28
N ALA A 129 9.15 -10.94 -11.77
CA ALA A 129 10.49 -11.36 -11.35
C ALA A 129 10.43 -12.38 -10.20
N LEU A 130 9.60 -12.13 -9.17
CA LEU A 130 9.44 -13.05 -8.05
C LEU A 130 8.75 -14.36 -8.44
N ALA A 131 7.73 -14.30 -9.31
CA ALA A 131 7.03 -15.47 -9.80
C ALA A 131 7.94 -16.40 -10.61
N GLN A 132 8.83 -15.86 -11.46
CA GLN A 132 9.83 -16.63 -12.17
C GLN A 132 10.84 -17.35 -11.25
N MET A 133 11.00 -16.86 -10.03
CA MET A 133 11.82 -17.48 -8.99
C MET A 133 11.07 -18.49 -8.13
N GLY A 134 9.78 -18.70 -8.38
CA GLY A 134 8.92 -19.56 -7.54
C GLY A 134 8.57 -18.95 -6.19
N LEU A 135 8.56 -17.62 -6.04
CA LEU A 135 8.31 -16.89 -4.80
C LEU A 135 6.93 -16.18 -4.80
N ALA A 136 6.02 -16.58 -5.68
CA ALA A 136 4.68 -15.98 -5.78
C ALA A 136 3.89 -16.07 -4.46
N ASP A 137 3.98 -17.20 -3.76
CA ASP A 137 3.33 -17.47 -2.48
C ASP A 137 3.82 -16.58 -1.32
N LYS A 138 5.00 -15.96 -1.47
CA LYS A 138 5.56 -15.00 -0.51
C LYS A 138 5.20 -13.55 -0.81
N CYS A 139 4.43 -13.30 -1.87
CA CYS A 139 4.02 -11.95 -2.26
C CYS A 139 2.79 -11.48 -1.48
N VAL A 140 2.83 -10.23 -1.03
CA VAL A 140 1.68 -9.44 -0.58
C VAL A 140 1.46 -8.35 -1.64
N LEU A 141 0.31 -8.35 -2.30
CA LEU A 141 0.01 -7.31 -3.30
C LEU A 141 -0.31 -5.99 -2.62
N ASP A 142 0.37 -4.91 -3.01
CA ASP A 142 0.01 -3.58 -2.50
C ASP A 142 -1.23 -3.02 -3.22
N HIS A 143 -1.84 -1.98 -2.67
CA HIS A 143 -3.06 -1.34 -3.17
C HIS A 143 -2.96 -0.94 -4.65
N SER A 144 -1.77 -0.64 -5.15
CA SER A 144 -1.50 -0.26 -6.55
C SER A 144 -1.70 -1.38 -7.58
N LEU A 145 -1.85 -2.64 -7.13
CA LEU A 145 -2.19 -3.77 -8.00
C LEU A 145 -3.69 -4.04 -8.10
N TYR A 146 -4.50 -3.14 -7.57
CA TYR A 146 -5.94 -3.01 -7.80
C TYR A 146 -6.74 -4.31 -7.70
N THR A 147 -6.71 -4.97 -6.55
CA THR A 147 -7.62 -6.08 -6.25
C THR A 147 -9.04 -5.54 -5.99
N TRP A 148 -9.63 -4.93 -7.04
CA TRP A 148 -10.84 -4.11 -6.98
C TRP A 148 -12.10 -4.89 -6.59
N ASN A 149 -12.18 -6.13 -7.03
CA ASN A 149 -13.34 -7.01 -6.84
C ASN A 149 -12.92 -8.47 -6.66
N ASP A 150 -13.90 -9.33 -6.42
CA ASP A 150 -13.66 -10.74 -6.13
C ASP A 150 -13.04 -11.50 -7.31
N GLU A 151 -13.31 -11.09 -8.56
CA GLU A 151 -12.68 -11.68 -9.74
C GLU A 151 -11.17 -11.38 -9.80
N ALA A 152 -10.78 -10.13 -9.46
CA ALA A 152 -9.36 -9.76 -9.36
C ALA A 152 -8.68 -10.54 -8.23
N ILE A 153 -9.34 -10.73 -7.09
CA ILE A 153 -8.82 -11.53 -5.98
C ILE A 153 -8.66 -13.00 -6.41
N ARG A 154 -9.65 -13.57 -7.10
CA ARG A 154 -9.62 -14.94 -7.61
C ARG A 154 -8.47 -15.12 -8.58
N PHE A 155 -8.30 -14.20 -9.54
CA PHE A 155 -7.18 -14.23 -10.47
C PHE A 155 -5.83 -14.36 -9.75
N TRP A 156 -5.60 -13.56 -8.70
CA TRP A 156 -4.36 -13.60 -7.96
C TRP A 156 -4.23 -14.86 -7.08
N LYS A 157 -5.32 -15.37 -6.51
CA LYS A 157 -5.35 -16.67 -5.82
C LYS A 157 -4.94 -17.82 -6.74
N ASP A 158 -5.39 -17.79 -8.00
CA ASP A 158 -5.01 -18.78 -9.01
C ASP A 158 -3.52 -18.70 -9.38
N GLN A 159 -2.89 -17.54 -9.17
CA GLN A 159 -1.44 -17.37 -9.28
C GLN A 159 -0.66 -17.73 -7.99
N GLY A 160 -1.33 -18.25 -6.98
CA GLY A 160 -0.73 -18.63 -5.69
C GLY A 160 -0.60 -17.49 -4.68
N ILE A 161 -1.15 -16.31 -4.95
CA ILE A 161 -1.06 -15.15 -4.03
C ILE A 161 -2.34 -15.06 -3.19
N LEU A 162 -2.19 -15.19 -1.88
CA LEU A 162 -3.30 -15.20 -0.93
C LEU A 162 -3.48 -13.88 -0.18
N ARG A 163 -2.48 -13.01 -0.17
CA ARG A 163 -2.49 -11.75 0.58
C ARG A 163 -2.47 -10.55 -0.37
N ASN A 164 -3.35 -9.61 -0.12
CA ASN A 164 -3.45 -8.38 -0.91
C ASN A 164 -3.81 -7.19 -0.01
N THR A 165 -3.54 -5.98 -0.49
CA THR A 165 -3.97 -4.74 0.15
C THR A 165 -5.24 -4.22 -0.54
N VAL A 166 -6.20 -3.81 0.26
CA VAL A 166 -7.44 -3.19 -0.20
C VAL A 166 -7.13 -1.93 -1.02
N PRO A 167 -7.73 -1.74 -2.21
CA PRO A 167 -7.60 -0.50 -2.97
C PRO A 167 -8.07 0.72 -2.17
N LEU A 168 -7.28 1.80 -2.22
CA LEU A 168 -7.55 3.03 -1.46
C LEU A 168 -8.77 3.81 -1.95
N GLU A 169 -9.22 3.54 -3.16
CA GLU A 169 -10.33 4.23 -3.83
C GLU A 169 -11.71 3.66 -3.47
N LEU A 170 -11.76 2.45 -2.89
CA LEU A 170 -13.02 1.83 -2.48
C LEU A 170 -13.57 2.46 -1.21
N ASN A 171 -14.87 2.74 -1.21
CA ASN A 171 -15.57 3.18 -0.01
C ASN A 171 -16.02 2.01 0.85
N GLU A 172 -16.47 2.31 2.06
CA GLU A 172 -16.94 1.30 3.00
C GLU A 172 -18.08 0.43 2.45
N LYS A 173 -19.02 1.02 1.71
CA LYS A 173 -20.15 0.29 1.13
C LYS A 173 -19.68 -0.73 0.09
N GLU A 174 -18.75 -0.35 -0.76
CA GLU A 174 -18.13 -1.23 -1.75
C GLU A 174 -17.34 -2.35 -1.08
N LEU A 175 -16.58 -2.01 -0.04
CA LEU A 175 -15.81 -2.98 0.74
C LEU A 175 -16.69 -4.01 1.47
N ARG A 176 -17.92 -3.63 1.89
CA ARG A 176 -18.87 -4.58 2.47
C ARG A 176 -19.35 -5.65 1.47
N HIS A 177 -19.24 -5.39 0.17
CA HIS A 177 -19.64 -6.31 -0.90
C HIS A 177 -18.45 -7.01 -1.59
N ARG A 178 -17.22 -6.83 -1.07
CA ARG A 178 -16.00 -7.44 -1.58
C ARG A 178 -15.51 -8.52 -0.59
N GLU A 179 -14.94 -9.62 -1.12
CA GLU A 179 -14.19 -10.60 -0.31
C GLU A 179 -12.95 -9.94 0.30
N ASN A 180 -12.92 -9.80 1.62
CA ASN A 180 -11.82 -9.16 2.33
C ASN A 180 -10.96 -10.13 3.16
N ALA A 181 -11.33 -11.41 3.21
CA ALA A 181 -10.49 -12.42 3.85
C ALA A 181 -9.14 -12.55 3.10
N GLY A 182 -8.03 -12.47 3.84
CA GLY A 182 -6.69 -12.38 3.26
C GLY A 182 -6.29 -10.97 2.79
N SER A 183 -7.17 -9.99 2.93
CA SER A 183 -6.84 -8.59 2.60
C SER A 183 -6.35 -7.82 3.82
N GLU A 184 -5.35 -6.99 3.60
CA GLU A 184 -4.84 -5.98 4.52
C GLU A 184 -5.42 -4.62 4.14
N MET A 185 -5.83 -3.80 5.10
CA MET A 185 -6.35 -2.46 4.85
C MET A 185 -5.41 -1.38 5.39
N ILE A 186 -4.99 -0.43 4.54
CA ILE A 186 -4.28 0.75 5.01
C ILE A 186 -5.27 1.61 5.80
N VAL A 187 -4.95 1.88 7.07
CA VAL A 187 -5.79 2.67 7.98
C VAL A 187 -5.13 3.95 8.46
N TYR A 188 -3.85 4.11 8.17
CA TYR A 188 -3.08 5.33 8.36
C TYR A 188 -2.01 5.49 7.29
N GLY A 189 -1.75 6.74 6.88
CA GLY A 189 -0.61 7.13 6.07
C GLY A 189 -0.86 8.35 5.21
N ARG A 190 0.21 8.91 4.66
CA ARG A 190 0.07 9.94 3.62
C ARG A 190 -0.15 9.27 2.29
N LEU A 191 -1.34 9.47 1.72
CA LEU A 191 -1.70 8.86 0.44
C LEU A 191 -0.91 9.51 -0.70
N PRO A 192 -0.32 8.73 -1.61
CA PRO A 192 0.33 9.24 -2.80
C PRO A 192 -0.72 9.85 -3.74
N LEU A 193 -0.51 11.11 -4.14
CA LEU A 193 -1.32 11.78 -5.16
C LEU A 193 -0.73 11.57 -6.55
N MET A 194 0.60 11.46 -6.64
CA MET A 194 1.28 11.27 -7.92
C MET A 194 2.60 10.55 -7.75
N HIS A 195 2.83 9.57 -8.60
CA HIS A 195 4.14 8.97 -8.85
C HIS A 195 4.69 9.56 -10.14
N SER A 196 5.87 10.21 -10.09
CA SER A 196 6.45 10.88 -11.25
C SER A 196 7.88 10.42 -11.51
N ALA A 197 8.13 10.01 -12.75
CA ALA A 197 9.49 9.76 -13.24
C ALA A 197 10.28 11.07 -13.48
N GLN A 198 9.59 12.22 -13.56
CA GLN A 198 10.25 13.53 -13.63
C GLN A 198 10.61 14.00 -12.23
N CYS A 199 11.90 14.26 -12.02
CA CYS A 199 12.39 14.71 -10.72
C CYS A 199 12.10 16.20 -10.50
N VAL A 200 11.31 16.51 -9.46
CA VAL A 200 10.99 17.89 -9.05
C VAL A 200 12.28 18.64 -8.74
N ARG A 201 13.18 18.04 -7.97
CA ARG A 201 14.49 18.65 -7.64
C ARG A 201 15.31 18.98 -8.87
N LYS A 202 15.47 18.01 -9.80
CA LYS A 202 16.25 18.20 -11.03
C LYS A 202 15.72 19.35 -11.88
N ASN A 203 14.39 19.49 -11.95
CA ASN A 203 13.74 20.52 -12.77
C ASN A 203 13.76 21.90 -12.15
N THR A 204 13.93 22.03 -10.82
CA THR A 204 13.92 23.32 -10.11
C THR A 204 15.31 23.78 -9.71
N PHE A 205 16.10 22.93 -9.08
CA PHE A 205 17.39 23.28 -8.46
C PHE A 205 18.59 22.53 -9.03
N GLY A 206 18.39 21.62 -9.98
CA GLY A 206 19.41 20.71 -10.47
C GLY A 206 19.54 19.44 -9.61
N CYS A 207 20.07 18.38 -10.22
CA CYS A 207 20.24 17.09 -9.55
C CYS A 207 21.47 17.09 -8.62
N ASN A 208 21.29 16.68 -7.36
CA ASN A 208 22.40 16.44 -6.41
C ASN A 208 22.65 14.94 -6.14
N GLY A 209 21.81 14.04 -6.72
CA GLY A 209 21.92 12.59 -6.54
C GLY A 209 21.60 12.09 -5.11
N GLN A 210 20.97 12.91 -4.29
CA GLN A 210 20.59 12.58 -2.92
C GLN A 210 19.07 12.48 -2.78
N GLU A 211 18.63 11.58 -1.91
CA GLU A 211 17.23 11.54 -1.48
C GLU A 211 16.94 12.79 -0.67
N GLU A 212 15.85 13.46 -1.00
CA GLU A 212 15.48 14.74 -0.41
C GLU A 212 13.97 14.84 -0.26
N ARG A 213 13.56 15.51 0.79
CA ARG A 213 12.18 15.90 1.00
C ARG A 213 12.00 17.35 0.57
N LEU A 214 11.07 17.58 -0.34
CA LEU A 214 10.68 18.90 -0.82
C LEU A 214 9.22 19.14 -0.44
N VAL A 215 8.78 20.41 -0.58
CA VAL A 215 7.39 20.79 -0.33
C VAL A 215 6.91 21.56 -1.55
N LEU A 216 5.79 21.14 -2.13
CA LEU A 216 5.04 21.92 -3.10
C LEU A 216 3.93 22.68 -2.37
N LYS A 217 3.73 23.95 -2.71
CA LYS A 217 2.60 24.74 -2.22
C LYS A 217 1.62 25.01 -3.35
N ASP A 218 0.34 24.86 -3.08
CA ASP A 218 -0.71 25.26 -4.00
C ASP A 218 -1.08 26.76 -3.83
N ARG A 219 -2.03 27.24 -4.61
CA ARG A 219 -2.53 28.62 -4.55
C ARG A 219 -3.29 28.97 -3.26
N TYR A 220 -3.54 27.99 -2.40
CA TYR A 220 -4.20 28.14 -1.10
C TYR A 220 -3.22 27.92 0.05
N ASP A 221 -1.91 27.99 -0.21
CA ASP A 221 -0.82 27.73 0.75
C ASP A 221 -0.83 26.33 1.41
N LYS A 222 -1.53 25.37 0.78
CA LYS A 222 -1.48 24.00 1.24
C LYS A 222 -0.17 23.34 0.82
N GLU A 223 0.45 22.65 1.77
CA GLU A 223 1.75 22.02 1.59
C GLU A 223 1.58 20.54 1.24
N PHE A 224 2.21 20.13 0.13
CA PHE A 224 2.23 18.75 -0.35
C PHE A 224 3.67 18.24 -0.27
N PRO A 225 3.96 17.29 0.63
CA PRO A 225 5.29 16.71 0.73
C PRO A 225 5.66 15.94 -0.54
N VAL A 226 6.91 16.11 -0.98
CA VAL A 226 7.49 15.38 -2.10
C VAL A 226 8.71 14.63 -1.61
N VAL A 227 8.74 13.33 -1.83
CA VAL A 227 9.91 12.50 -1.56
C VAL A 227 10.59 12.11 -2.86
N CYS A 228 11.87 12.43 -2.98
CA CYS A 228 12.69 12.09 -4.14
C CYS A 228 13.42 10.77 -3.86
N TYR A 229 12.99 9.69 -4.50
CA TYR A 229 13.64 8.38 -4.43
C TYR A 229 14.75 8.31 -5.49
N CYS A 230 15.96 8.72 -5.11
CA CYS A 230 17.09 8.83 -6.03
C CYS A 230 17.77 7.48 -6.30
N ARG A 231 17.68 6.55 -5.38
CA ARG A 231 18.33 5.22 -5.46
C ARG A 231 17.41 4.15 -4.89
N PRO A 232 16.32 3.80 -5.57
CA PRO A 232 15.30 2.89 -5.02
C PRO A 232 15.87 1.51 -4.66
N TRP A 233 16.95 1.07 -5.30
CA TRP A 233 17.61 -0.19 -4.98
C TRP A 233 18.75 -0.05 -3.96
N LYS A 234 19.31 1.15 -3.78
CA LYS A 234 20.45 1.49 -2.90
C LYS A 234 21.62 0.51 -2.87
N MET A 235 21.82 -0.22 -3.94
CA MET A 235 22.97 -1.12 -4.13
C MET A 235 24.06 -0.46 -4.96
N GLY A 236 25.27 -0.35 -4.38
CA GLY A 236 26.50 -0.01 -5.10
C GLY A 236 26.50 1.35 -5.81
N ASN A 237 27.35 1.50 -6.81
CA ASN A 237 27.57 2.72 -7.60
C ASN A 237 26.57 2.91 -8.76
N THR A 238 25.35 2.43 -8.66
CA THR A 238 24.33 2.65 -9.69
C THR A 238 24.13 4.13 -9.93
N LYS A 239 24.25 4.57 -11.18
CA LYS A 239 23.97 5.95 -11.58
C LYS A 239 22.54 6.29 -11.22
N ALA A 240 22.37 7.16 -10.24
CA ALA A 240 21.06 7.57 -9.69
C ALA A 240 20.06 8.12 -10.74
N ALA A 241 20.53 8.40 -11.96
CA ALA A 241 19.79 9.22 -12.93
C ALA A 241 18.67 8.49 -13.69
N GLU A 242 18.66 7.15 -13.74
CA GLU A 242 17.76 6.42 -14.64
C GLU A 242 16.63 5.70 -13.91
N SER A 243 16.82 5.29 -12.66
CA SER A 243 15.82 4.60 -11.83
C SER A 243 15.07 5.50 -10.83
N CYS A 244 15.47 6.78 -10.69
CA CYS A 244 14.86 7.68 -9.73
C CYS A 244 13.41 8.08 -10.11
N TYR A 245 12.59 8.27 -9.10
CA TYR A 245 11.23 8.78 -9.20
C TYR A 245 10.89 9.64 -7.99
N ASN A 246 9.77 10.36 -8.05
CA ASN A 246 9.26 11.16 -6.94
C ASN A 246 7.84 10.72 -6.62
N ILE A 247 7.49 10.83 -5.35
CA ILE A 247 6.11 10.68 -4.90
C ILE A 247 5.68 12.01 -4.26
N ILE A 248 4.57 12.55 -4.74
CA ILE A 248 3.88 13.69 -4.15
C ILE A 248 2.78 13.14 -3.27
N TYR A 249 2.84 13.48 -1.98
CA TYR A 249 1.88 13.01 -0.99
C TYR A 249 0.82 14.05 -0.67
N ASN A 250 -0.32 13.59 -0.18
CA ASN A 250 -1.39 14.47 0.29
C ASN A 250 -0.90 15.36 1.45
N SER A 251 -1.44 16.57 1.51
CA SER A 251 -1.15 17.55 2.56
C SER A 251 -1.55 17.05 3.95
N LEU A 252 -2.69 16.39 4.06
CA LEU A 252 -3.15 15.77 5.31
C LEU A 252 -2.97 14.25 5.26
N PRO A 253 -2.54 13.62 6.36
CA PRO A 253 -2.53 12.18 6.46
C PRO A 253 -3.95 11.61 6.44
N TYR A 254 -4.10 10.46 5.80
CA TYR A 254 -5.27 9.61 5.88
C TYR A 254 -5.29 8.89 7.22
N GLY A 255 -6.47 8.77 7.87
CA GLY A 255 -6.56 8.04 9.11
C GLY A 255 -7.98 7.58 9.45
N LEU A 256 -8.10 6.30 9.80
CA LEU A 256 -9.35 5.64 10.21
C LEU A 256 -9.33 5.25 11.69
N LEU A 257 -8.72 6.07 12.54
CA LEU A 257 -8.60 5.81 13.96
C LEU A 257 -9.99 5.71 14.64
N LYS A 258 -10.87 6.66 14.34
CA LYS A 258 -12.24 6.70 14.89
C LYS A 258 -13.19 5.70 14.21
N GLU A 259 -12.78 5.10 13.12
CA GLU A 259 -13.53 4.12 12.33
C GLU A 259 -13.10 2.67 12.59
N ALA A 260 -12.26 2.42 13.60
CA ALA A 260 -11.70 1.10 13.88
C ALA A 260 -12.76 -0.01 13.97
N ASP A 261 -13.89 0.22 14.65
CA ASP A 261 -14.99 -0.76 14.73
C ASP A 261 -15.62 -1.05 13.37
N ARG A 262 -15.77 -0.01 12.51
CA ARG A 262 -16.32 -0.18 11.15
C ARG A 262 -15.36 -0.97 10.26
N VAL A 263 -14.04 -0.76 10.41
CA VAL A 263 -13.02 -1.52 9.70
C VAL A 263 -13.02 -2.98 10.14
N LYS A 264 -13.14 -3.24 11.45
CA LYS A 264 -13.27 -4.60 12.00
C LYS A 264 -14.46 -5.38 11.41
N GLU A 265 -15.57 -4.69 11.14
CA GLU A 265 -16.76 -5.27 10.52
C GLU A 265 -16.58 -5.63 9.03
N LEU A 266 -15.56 -5.10 8.36
CA LEU A 266 -15.29 -5.42 6.95
C LEU A 266 -14.67 -6.81 6.76
N GLY A 267 -14.17 -7.44 7.84
CA GLY A 267 -13.56 -8.77 7.80
C GLY A 267 -12.22 -8.80 7.08
N VAL A 268 -11.44 -7.71 7.16
CA VAL A 268 -10.04 -7.69 6.72
C VAL A 268 -9.18 -8.49 7.69
N SER A 269 -8.15 -9.15 7.17
CA SER A 269 -7.27 -10.00 7.98
C SER A 269 -6.24 -9.22 8.78
N SER A 270 -5.91 -8.01 8.35
CA SER A 270 -4.95 -7.14 9.04
C SER A 270 -5.17 -5.68 8.65
N VAL A 271 -4.59 -4.78 9.43
CA VAL A 271 -4.51 -3.36 9.10
C VAL A 271 -3.07 -2.90 8.99
N ARG A 272 -2.80 -1.88 8.16
CA ARG A 272 -1.47 -1.33 7.97
C ARG A 272 -1.41 0.17 8.23
N LEU A 273 -0.37 0.60 8.96
CA LEU A 273 0.03 1.99 9.10
C LEU A 273 1.21 2.25 8.15
N ALA A 274 1.07 3.22 7.25
CA ALA A 274 2.07 3.52 6.22
C ALA A 274 2.81 4.82 6.55
N PHE A 275 3.99 4.69 7.18
CA PHE A 275 4.85 5.82 7.54
C PHE A 275 5.77 6.20 6.40
N THR A 276 5.87 7.50 6.12
CA THR A 276 6.66 8.04 5.00
C THR A 276 7.60 9.17 5.41
N ILE A 277 7.07 10.21 6.05
CA ILE A 277 7.80 11.44 6.40
C ILE A 277 7.67 11.82 7.87
N GLU A 278 6.93 11.05 8.62
CA GLU A 278 6.70 11.27 10.05
C GLU A 278 8.01 11.27 10.83
N SER A 279 8.10 12.11 11.88
CA SER A 279 9.19 12.05 12.82
C SER A 279 9.12 10.79 13.69
N ARG A 280 10.20 10.51 14.44
CA ARG A 280 10.24 9.41 15.39
C ARG A 280 9.10 9.51 16.42
N GLU A 281 8.94 10.68 17.03
CA GLU A 281 7.93 10.93 18.06
C GLU A 281 6.50 10.84 17.51
N GLU A 282 6.28 11.34 16.29
CA GLU A 282 4.98 11.20 15.61
C GLU A 282 4.67 9.73 15.34
N THR A 283 5.65 8.97 14.86
CA THR A 283 5.50 7.53 14.57
C THR A 283 5.15 6.76 15.84
N GLU A 284 5.88 6.96 16.94
CA GLU A 284 5.62 6.29 18.21
C GLU A 284 4.18 6.55 18.71
N ARG A 285 3.78 7.82 18.75
CA ARG A 285 2.45 8.23 19.20
C ARG A 285 1.33 7.66 18.33
N ILE A 286 1.49 7.71 17.01
CA ILE A 286 0.48 7.20 16.06
C ILE A 286 0.34 5.69 16.19
N VAL A 287 1.45 4.95 16.28
CA VAL A 287 1.41 3.50 16.46
C VAL A 287 0.69 3.13 17.76
N GLU A 288 1.01 3.79 18.87
CA GLU A 288 0.36 3.53 20.17
C GLU A 288 -1.16 3.67 20.06
N ASP A 289 -1.64 4.78 19.52
CA ASP A 289 -3.08 5.05 19.43
C ASP A 289 -3.80 4.13 18.44
N PHE A 290 -3.18 3.81 17.29
CA PHE A 290 -3.78 2.88 16.34
C PHE A 290 -3.77 1.43 16.86
N VAL A 291 -2.69 0.98 17.46
CA VAL A 291 -2.65 -0.33 18.14
C VAL A 291 -3.72 -0.40 19.21
N ALA A 292 -3.84 0.61 20.07
CA ALA A 292 -4.88 0.68 21.09
C ALA A 292 -6.29 0.59 20.49
N ALA A 293 -6.61 1.37 19.46
CA ALA A 293 -7.92 1.37 18.81
C ALA A 293 -8.28 0.03 18.16
N TYR A 294 -7.32 -0.58 17.46
CA TYR A 294 -7.54 -1.84 16.75
C TYR A 294 -7.49 -3.07 17.66
N HIS A 295 -6.91 -2.92 18.87
CA HIS A 295 -6.92 -3.95 19.92
C HIS A 295 -7.99 -3.72 20.99
N GLY A 296 -8.91 -2.75 20.78
CA GLY A 296 -10.07 -2.54 21.66
C GLY A 296 -9.79 -1.71 22.91
N SER A 297 -8.70 -0.93 22.93
CA SER A 297 -8.31 -0.03 24.03
C SER A 297 -8.65 1.42 23.71
N GLN A 298 -8.57 2.30 24.74
CA GLN A 298 -8.83 3.73 24.56
C GLN A 298 -7.67 4.44 23.88
N VAL A 299 -8.00 5.42 23.04
CA VAL A 299 -7.06 6.30 22.34
C VAL A 299 -6.79 7.54 23.18
N SER A 300 -5.54 7.97 23.22
CA SER A 300 -5.08 9.06 24.09
C SER A 300 -5.04 10.43 23.40
N HIS A 301 -4.94 10.49 22.07
CA HIS A 301 -4.70 11.74 21.34
C HIS A 301 -5.77 12.02 20.28
N GLU A 302 -5.91 13.30 19.95
CA GLU A 302 -6.72 13.76 18.82
C GLU A 302 -5.84 14.09 17.63
N TYR A 303 -6.33 13.76 16.42
CA TYR A 303 -5.65 13.96 15.15
C TYR A 303 -6.55 14.59 14.11
N GLU A 304 -5.94 15.38 13.24
CA GLU A 304 -6.60 15.87 12.03
C GLU A 304 -6.24 14.94 10.86
N PHE A 305 -7.16 14.04 10.50
CA PHE A 305 -7.01 13.10 9.41
C PHE A 305 -8.05 13.33 8.31
N THR A 306 -7.65 13.12 7.07
CA THR A 306 -8.63 12.90 6.00
C THR A 306 -9.07 11.43 5.99
N LYS A 307 -10.33 11.18 5.63
CA LYS A 307 -10.86 9.81 5.46
C LYS A 307 -10.70 9.28 4.03
N GLY A 308 -10.02 10.01 3.17
CA GLY A 308 -9.85 9.64 1.76
C GLY A 308 -11.16 9.24 1.10
N HIS A 309 -11.14 8.17 0.33
CA HIS A 309 -12.32 7.63 -0.34
C HIS A 309 -13.20 6.73 0.54
N PHE A 310 -12.75 6.35 1.73
CA PHE A 310 -13.46 5.41 2.61
C PHE A 310 -14.94 5.79 2.85
N LYS A 311 -15.25 7.09 2.92
CA LYS A 311 -16.61 7.58 3.12
C LYS A 311 -17.38 7.82 1.82
N ARG A 312 -16.73 8.27 0.75
CA ARG A 312 -17.41 8.76 -0.47
C ARG A 312 -17.13 7.94 -1.73
N GLY A 313 -16.03 7.18 -1.75
CA GLY A 313 -15.52 6.50 -2.95
C GLY A 313 -14.79 7.46 -3.89
N ALA A 314 -14.28 6.91 -4.99
CA ALA A 314 -13.76 7.67 -6.13
C ALA A 314 -14.93 7.96 -7.08
N GLU A 315 -15.34 9.22 -7.18
CA GLU A 315 -16.38 9.68 -8.12
C GLU A 315 -15.82 9.87 -9.54
#